data_0f7670b4d121710b6689996d0b8533d6
#
_entry.id   0f7670b4d121710b6689996d0b8533d6
#
_cell.length_a   1.000
_cell.length_b   1.000
_cell.length_c   1.000
_cell.angle_alpha   90.00
_cell.angle_beta   90.00
_cell.angle_gamma   90.00
#
_symmetry.space_group_name_H-M   'P 1'
#
loop_
_entity.id
_entity.type
_entity.pdbx_description
1 polymer ?
#
loop_
_entity_poly.entity_id
_entity_poly.type
_entity_poly.pdbx_seq_one_letter_code
_entity_poly.pdbx_strand_id
1 'polypeptide(L)'
;ASRLAPHCLTSMTRPKNDTFLRALKREPTPYTPIWIMRQAGRYLPEYNATRRKAGSFLALAKNPAFACEVTLQPLERFALDAAILFSDILTIPDAMGLGLYFAEGEGPKFERTVRTEEDVRKLGLADLDSLKYVFDAVSLIRKSLDGRVPLIGFSGSPFTLACYMVEGGGSDDFRLVKSMLYARPDLLHRILDLNAQSVTAYLNAQIAAGAQAVIDSGPDFAKLQ
;
A
#
# COMPACT_ATOMS: atom_id res chain seq x y z
N ALA A 1 12.99 32.01 -1.66
CA ALA A 1 13.37 31.10 -0.58
C ALA A 1 12.35 31.23 0.53
N SER A 2 11.24 30.51 0.43
CA SER A 2 10.19 30.44 1.46
C SER A 2 10.58 29.32 2.43
N ARG A 3 10.87 29.66 3.68
CA ARG A 3 11.07 28.70 4.77
C ARG A 3 9.71 28.11 5.13
N LEU A 4 9.51 26.83 4.86
CA LEU A 4 8.42 26.05 5.43
C LEU A 4 8.60 26.03 6.95
N ALA A 5 7.58 26.51 7.67
CA ALA A 5 7.52 26.45 9.12
C ALA A 5 7.54 24.98 9.60
N PRO A 6 8.17 24.66 10.74
CA PRO A 6 8.13 23.32 11.28
C PRO A 6 6.70 23.02 11.75
N HIS A 7 5.97 22.19 11.01
CA HIS A 7 4.72 21.65 11.47
C HIS A 7 4.96 20.89 12.77
N CYS A 8 4.19 21.25 13.77
CA CYS A 8 4.08 20.64 15.09
C CYS A 8 4.09 19.10 14.98
N LEU A 9 5.25 18.48 15.23
CA LEU A 9 5.37 17.06 15.48
C LEU A 9 4.63 16.80 16.79
N THR A 10 3.33 16.45 16.69
CA THR A 10 2.64 15.80 17.80
C THR A 10 3.55 14.70 18.30
N SER A 11 3.86 14.73 19.59
CA SER A 11 4.71 13.78 20.30
C SER A 11 4.31 12.35 19.90
N MET A 12 5.00 11.79 18.91
CA MET A 12 4.83 10.37 18.52
C MET A 12 5.42 9.54 19.64
N THR A 13 4.59 9.08 20.55
CA THR A 13 5.02 8.19 21.63
C THR A 13 5.71 6.97 21.02
N ARG A 14 6.94 6.72 21.47
CA ARG A 14 7.73 5.54 21.09
C ARG A 14 6.91 4.29 21.43
N PRO A 15 6.82 3.27 20.55
CA PRO A 15 6.11 2.04 20.87
C PRO A 15 6.76 1.33 22.07
N LYS A 16 5.97 0.61 22.85
CA LYS A 16 6.43 -0.21 23.97
C LYS A 16 7.42 -1.29 23.51
N ASN A 17 7.09 -1.95 22.37
CA ASN A 17 8.03 -2.78 21.63
C ASN A 17 8.51 -2.01 20.39
N ASP A 18 9.74 -1.51 20.43
CA ASP A 18 10.37 -0.78 19.32
C ASP A 18 11.48 -1.59 18.63
N THR A 19 11.57 -2.88 18.90
CA THR A 19 12.62 -3.78 18.39
C THR A 19 12.70 -3.73 16.87
N PHE A 20 11.54 -3.72 16.17
CA PHE A 20 11.50 -3.59 14.72
C PHE A 20 12.09 -2.26 14.22
N LEU A 21 11.75 -1.14 14.84
CA LEU A 21 12.27 0.18 14.45
C LEU A 21 13.77 0.31 14.73
N ARG A 22 14.26 -0.30 15.82
CA ARG A 22 15.70 -0.36 16.14
C ARG A 22 16.45 -1.17 15.10
N ALA A 23 15.91 -2.34 14.71
CA ALA A 23 16.50 -3.16 13.65
C ALA A 23 16.62 -2.41 12.33
N LEU A 24 15.58 -1.65 11.93
CA LEU A 24 15.62 -0.81 10.72
C LEU A 24 16.72 0.26 10.78
N LYS A 25 17.02 0.78 11.97
CA LYS A 25 18.09 1.74 12.22
C LYS A 25 19.47 1.11 12.40
N ARG A 26 19.55 -0.23 12.28
CA ARG A 26 20.78 -1.00 12.57
C ARG A 26 21.29 -0.83 14.00
N GLU A 27 20.39 -0.57 14.93
CA GLU A 27 20.67 -0.53 16.37
C GLU A 27 20.64 -1.95 16.94
N PRO A 28 21.41 -2.26 18.01
CA PRO A 28 21.37 -3.56 18.67
C PRO A 28 19.96 -3.90 19.16
N THR A 29 19.52 -5.13 18.90
CA THR A 29 18.23 -5.66 19.35
C THR A 29 18.42 -6.93 20.16
N PRO A 30 17.55 -7.24 21.14
CA PRO A 30 17.67 -8.43 21.98
C PRO A 30 17.38 -9.72 21.20
N TYR A 31 16.66 -9.62 20.08
CA TYR A 31 16.30 -10.71 19.17
C TYR A 31 15.97 -10.14 17.78
N THR A 32 15.84 -11.02 16.78
CA THR A 32 15.41 -10.64 15.44
C THR A 32 13.89 -10.37 15.42
N PRO A 33 13.43 -9.15 15.14
CA PRO A 33 11.99 -8.84 15.11
C PRO A 33 11.30 -9.56 13.95
N ILE A 34 10.05 -9.98 14.17
CA ILE A 34 9.25 -10.71 13.19
C ILE A 34 7.96 -9.95 12.88
N TRP A 35 7.68 -9.81 11.59
CA TRP A 35 6.38 -9.42 11.04
C TRP A 35 6.14 -10.17 9.73
N ILE A 36 4.90 -10.20 9.24
CA ILE A 36 4.54 -10.93 8.04
C ILE A 36 3.78 -9.99 7.11
N MET A 37 4.19 -9.88 5.84
CA MET A 37 3.62 -8.94 4.88
C MET A 37 2.10 -9.09 4.72
N ARG A 38 1.57 -10.30 4.78
CA ARG A 38 0.12 -10.58 4.73
C ARG A 38 -0.37 -11.15 6.06
N GLN A 39 -0.16 -10.40 7.15
CA GLN A 39 -0.61 -10.78 8.49
C GLN A 39 -2.12 -10.99 8.54
N ALA A 40 -2.92 -10.01 8.05
CA ALA A 40 -4.35 -10.17 7.87
C ALA A 40 -4.64 -11.01 6.62
N GLY A 41 -5.40 -12.09 6.77
CA GLY A 41 -5.63 -12.95 5.62
C GLY A 41 -6.65 -14.06 5.87
N ARG A 42 -7.02 -14.73 4.79
CA ARG A 42 -8.07 -15.79 4.76
C ARG A 42 -7.80 -17.01 5.63
N TYR A 43 -6.59 -17.19 6.14
CA TYR A 43 -6.23 -18.23 7.09
C TYR A 43 -6.77 -17.96 8.50
N LEU A 44 -7.17 -16.71 8.80
CA LEU A 44 -7.77 -16.32 10.06
C LEU A 44 -9.31 -16.42 9.99
N PRO A 45 -9.98 -17.22 10.86
CA PRO A 45 -11.44 -17.27 10.91
C PRO A 45 -12.11 -15.92 11.15
N GLU A 46 -11.52 -15.09 12.04
CA GLU A 46 -11.97 -13.73 12.33
C GLU A 46 -11.89 -12.81 11.12
N TYR A 47 -10.80 -12.88 10.35
CA TYR A 47 -10.70 -12.15 9.09
C TYR A 47 -11.84 -12.53 8.12
N ASN A 48 -12.11 -13.83 7.98
CA ASN A 48 -13.17 -14.30 7.10
C ASN A 48 -14.56 -13.83 7.58
N ALA A 49 -14.79 -13.72 8.90
CA ALA A 49 -16.02 -13.17 9.45
C ALA A 49 -16.17 -11.68 9.11
N THR A 50 -15.14 -10.87 9.36
CA THR A 50 -15.13 -9.45 9.01
C THR A 50 -15.25 -9.23 7.50
N ARG A 51 -14.60 -10.08 6.69
CA ARG A 51 -14.68 -10.04 5.22
C ARG A 51 -16.10 -10.31 4.70
N ARG A 52 -16.81 -11.29 5.28
CA ARG A 52 -18.24 -11.55 4.95
C ARG A 52 -19.14 -10.38 5.34
N LYS A 53 -18.91 -9.79 6.53
CA LYS A 53 -19.66 -8.62 7.01
C LYS A 53 -19.46 -7.40 6.09
N ALA A 54 -18.26 -7.20 5.56
CA ALA A 54 -17.96 -6.12 4.63
C ALA A 54 -18.56 -6.33 3.22
N GLY A 55 -18.89 -7.57 2.84
CA GLY A 55 -19.47 -7.93 1.56
C GLY A 55 -18.45 -8.08 0.43
N SER A 56 -17.56 -7.10 0.19
CA SER A 56 -16.55 -7.17 -0.85
C SER A 56 -15.14 -6.84 -0.32
N PHE A 57 -14.08 -7.20 -1.08
CA PHE A 57 -12.71 -6.85 -0.70
C PHE A 57 -12.50 -5.33 -0.68
N LEU A 58 -13.03 -4.64 -1.70
CA LEU A 58 -12.94 -3.18 -1.75
C LEU A 58 -13.73 -2.53 -0.61
N ALA A 59 -14.90 -3.04 -0.27
CA ALA A 59 -15.67 -2.53 0.87
C ALA A 59 -14.93 -2.75 2.21
N LEU A 60 -14.20 -3.86 2.35
CA LEU A 60 -13.34 -4.10 3.50
C LEU A 60 -12.17 -3.11 3.54
N ALA A 61 -11.45 -2.96 2.41
CA ALA A 61 -10.25 -2.11 2.34
C ALA A 61 -10.56 -0.61 2.39
N LYS A 62 -11.70 -0.19 1.80
CA LYS A 62 -12.12 1.22 1.77
C LYS A 62 -12.86 1.68 3.04
N ASN A 63 -13.02 0.81 4.03
CA ASN A 63 -13.63 1.16 5.32
C ASN A 63 -12.57 1.18 6.43
N PRO A 64 -12.26 2.36 7.01
CA PRO A 64 -11.23 2.50 8.04
C PRO A 64 -11.44 1.60 9.27
N ALA A 65 -12.68 1.40 9.70
CA ALA A 65 -12.99 0.57 10.87
C ALA A 65 -12.73 -0.92 10.57
N PHE A 66 -13.13 -1.43 9.41
CA PHE A 66 -12.84 -2.79 9.01
C PHE A 66 -11.34 -3.02 8.74
N ALA A 67 -10.67 -2.06 8.08
CA ALA A 67 -9.22 -2.12 7.87
C ALA A 67 -8.47 -2.16 9.20
N CYS A 68 -8.89 -1.38 10.19
CA CYS A 68 -8.35 -1.40 11.54
C CYS A 68 -8.59 -2.76 12.22
N GLU A 69 -9.82 -3.25 12.22
CA GLU A 69 -10.18 -4.53 12.84
C GLU A 69 -9.29 -5.67 12.30
N VAL A 70 -9.20 -5.83 10.98
CA VAL A 70 -8.40 -6.92 10.39
C VAL A 70 -6.90 -6.73 10.56
N THR A 71 -6.41 -5.50 10.69
CA THR A 71 -4.99 -5.21 10.98
C THR A 71 -4.60 -5.68 12.38
N LEU A 72 -5.51 -5.55 13.37
CA LEU A 72 -5.25 -5.91 14.76
C LEU A 72 -5.39 -7.42 15.03
N GLN A 73 -6.28 -8.12 14.34
CA GLN A 73 -6.56 -9.54 14.55
C GLN A 73 -5.32 -10.45 14.62
N PRO A 74 -4.31 -10.34 13.71
CA PRO A 74 -3.10 -11.16 13.81
C PRO A 74 -2.30 -10.93 15.09
N LEU A 75 -2.30 -9.70 15.62
CA LEU A 75 -1.56 -9.35 16.82
C LEU A 75 -2.17 -9.93 18.11
N GLU A 76 -3.44 -10.36 18.05
CA GLU A 76 -4.10 -11.06 19.15
C GLU A 76 -3.73 -12.55 19.18
N ARG A 77 -3.27 -13.11 18.06
CA ARG A 77 -2.89 -14.51 17.93
C ARG A 77 -1.40 -14.76 18.00
N PHE A 78 -0.61 -13.82 17.49
CA PHE A 78 0.81 -14.00 17.28
C PHE A 78 1.60 -12.85 17.93
N ALA A 79 2.74 -13.21 18.53
CA ALA A 79 3.68 -12.23 19.10
C ALA A 79 4.49 -11.57 17.98
N LEU A 80 3.85 -10.70 17.19
CA LEU A 80 4.48 -9.96 16.10
C LEU A 80 5.05 -8.64 16.60
N ASP A 81 6.17 -8.21 16.02
CA ASP A 81 6.92 -7.02 16.42
C ASP A 81 6.52 -5.76 15.63
N ALA A 82 5.64 -5.90 14.65
CA ALA A 82 5.04 -4.78 13.93
C ALA A 82 3.65 -5.14 13.41
N ALA A 83 2.79 -4.13 13.28
CA ALA A 83 1.56 -4.20 12.50
C ALA A 83 1.81 -3.67 11.10
N ILE A 84 1.13 -4.20 10.09
CA ILE A 84 1.09 -3.62 8.75
C ILE A 84 -0.33 -3.24 8.39
N LEU A 85 -0.49 -2.03 7.85
CA LEU A 85 -1.76 -1.52 7.33
C LEU A 85 -2.43 -2.54 6.40
N PHE A 86 -3.72 -2.79 6.60
CA PHE A 86 -4.53 -3.53 5.62
C PHE A 86 -5.08 -2.57 4.57
N SER A 87 -4.62 -2.72 3.34
CA SER A 87 -5.05 -1.95 2.16
C SER A 87 -4.74 -2.74 0.89
N ASP A 88 -4.89 -2.13 -0.28
CA ASP A 88 -4.50 -2.71 -1.57
C ASP A 88 -3.37 -1.90 -2.20
N ILE A 89 -2.44 -2.58 -2.91
CA ILE A 89 -1.34 -1.92 -3.62
C ILE A 89 -1.83 -1.08 -4.81
N LEU A 90 -3.02 -1.36 -5.34
CA LEU A 90 -3.57 -0.74 -6.55
C LEU A 90 -4.47 0.47 -6.27
N THR A 91 -4.51 0.93 -5.02
CA THR A 91 -5.28 2.13 -4.63
C THR A 91 -4.82 3.39 -5.36
N ILE A 92 -3.51 3.50 -5.65
CA ILE A 92 -2.96 4.66 -6.38
C ILE A 92 -3.45 4.69 -7.82
N PRO A 93 -3.33 3.63 -8.64
CA PRO A 93 -3.92 3.61 -9.98
C PRO A 93 -5.44 3.81 -9.98
N ASP A 94 -6.16 3.31 -8.96
CA ASP A 94 -7.60 3.58 -8.78
C ASP A 94 -7.86 5.09 -8.62
N ALA A 95 -7.08 5.75 -7.76
CA ALA A 95 -7.13 7.20 -7.54
C ALA A 95 -6.65 8.03 -8.75
N MET A 96 -5.87 7.43 -9.67
CA MET A 96 -5.56 8.02 -10.98
C MET A 96 -6.71 7.85 -11.98
N GLY A 97 -7.80 7.22 -11.55
CA GLY A 97 -9.04 7.09 -12.30
C GLY A 97 -9.08 5.87 -13.24
N LEU A 98 -8.27 4.82 -13.02
CA LEU A 98 -8.29 3.63 -13.86
C LEU A 98 -9.46 2.68 -13.58
N GLY A 99 -10.19 2.85 -12.45
CA GLY A 99 -11.37 2.06 -12.09
C GLY A 99 -11.00 0.64 -11.68
N LEU A 100 -10.54 0.49 -10.43
CA LEU A 100 -10.19 -0.82 -9.87
C LEU A 100 -11.44 -1.62 -9.51
N TYR A 101 -11.53 -2.85 -9.98
CA TYR A 101 -12.54 -3.81 -9.57
C TYR A 101 -11.96 -5.21 -9.37
N PHE A 102 -12.71 -6.07 -8.69
CA PHE A 102 -12.32 -7.46 -8.46
C PHE A 102 -13.33 -8.39 -9.14
N ALA A 103 -12.88 -9.09 -10.18
CA ALA A 103 -13.67 -10.14 -10.79
C ALA A 103 -13.60 -11.41 -9.96
N GLU A 104 -14.73 -12.13 -9.86
CA GLU A 104 -14.82 -13.37 -9.09
C GLU A 104 -13.85 -14.42 -9.65
N GLY A 105 -12.91 -14.90 -8.80
CA GLY A 105 -11.89 -15.88 -9.19
C GLY A 105 -10.69 -15.35 -10.00
N GLU A 106 -10.71 -14.10 -10.47
CA GLU A 106 -9.68 -13.58 -11.40
C GLU A 106 -8.73 -12.53 -10.78
N GLY A 107 -8.99 -12.08 -9.56
CA GLY A 107 -8.18 -11.06 -8.89
C GLY A 107 -8.49 -9.62 -9.31
N PRO A 108 -7.58 -8.67 -9.05
CA PRO A 108 -7.78 -7.25 -9.36
C PRO A 108 -7.69 -6.99 -10.86
N LYS A 109 -8.58 -6.13 -11.37
CA LYS A 109 -8.61 -5.64 -12.74
C LYS A 109 -8.89 -4.14 -12.80
N PHE A 110 -8.51 -3.51 -13.91
CA PHE A 110 -8.82 -2.12 -14.20
C PHE A 110 -9.80 -2.01 -15.38
N GLU A 111 -10.76 -1.10 -15.28
CA GLU A 111 -11.67 -0.74 -16.37
C GLU A 111 -10.91 -0.08 -17.52
N ARG A 112 -9.86 0.68 -17.21
CA ARG A 112 -9.01 1.38 -18.17
C ARG A 112 -7.56 0.93 -18.01
N THR A 113 -6.88 0.72 -19.14
CA THR A 113 -5.46 0.38 -19.20
C THR A 113 -4.66 1.52 -19.81
N VAL A 114 -3.35 1.53 -19.59
CA VAL A 114 -2.45 2.58 -20.07
C VAL A 114 -1.48 1.96 -21.06
N ARG A 115 -1.83 1.97 -22.36
CA ARG A 115 -1.08 1.26 -23.41
C ARG A 115 -0.65 2.15 -24.56
N THR A 116 -1.40 3.22 -24.82
CA THR A 116 -1.17 4.12 -25.93
C THR A 116 -0.62 5.46 -25.46
N GLU A 117 -0.07 6.24 -26.38
CA GLU A 117 0.37 7.61 -26.09
C GLU A 117 -0.79 8.49 -25.59
N GLU A 118 -1.99 8.26 -26.12
CA GLU A 118 -3.18 9.00 -25.67
C GLU A 118 -3.57 8.64 -24.24
N ASP A 119 -3.47 7.36 -23.84
CA ASP A 119 -3.73 6.93 -22.47
C ASP A 119 -2.73 7.58 -21.50
N VAL A 120 -1.44 7.56 -21.87
CA VAL A 120 -0.37 8.18 -21.04
C VAL A 120 -0.57 9.69 -20.93
N ARG A 121 -0.98 10.36 -22.00
CA ARG A 121 -1.24 11.81 -22.00
C ARG A 121 -2.41 12.18 -21.07
N LYS A 122 -3.42 11.31 -20.95
CA LYS A 122 -4.57 11.50 -20.06
C LYS A 122 -4.29 11.14 -18.61
N LEU A 123 -3.18 10.46 -18.35
CA LEU A 123 -2.82 10.04 -17.00
C LEU A 123 -2.35 11.24 -16.17
N GLY A 124 -2.99 11.45 -15.02
CA GLY A 124 -2.62 12.46 -14.03
C GLY A 124 -2.02 11.86 -12.77
N LEU A 125 -1.67 12.70 -11.81
CA LEU A 125 -1.31 12.28 -10.46
C LEU A 125 -2.53 11.70 -9.74
N ALA A 126 -2.28 10.82 -8.77
CA ALA A 126 -3.34 10.27 -7.94
C ALA A 126 -4.04 11.37 -7.10
N ASP A 127 -5.35 11.34 -7.07
CA ASP A 127 -6.15 12.19 -6.19
C ASP A 127 -6.08 11.65 -4.76
N LEU A 128 -5.32 12.34 -3.89
CA LEU A 128 -5.15 11.94 -2.49
C LEU A 128 -6.42 12.11 -1.65
N ASP A 129 -7.34 12.97 -2.04
CA ASP A 129 -8.61 13.13 -1.32
C ASP A 129 -9.46 11.87 -1.46
N SER A 130 -9.43 11.22 -2.63
CA SER A 130 -10.08 9.93 -2.85
C SER A 130 -9.47 8.79 -2.02
N LEU A 131 -8.23 8.95 -1.53
CA LEU A 131 -7.48 7.99 -0.69
C LEU A 131 -7.57 8.30 0.81
N LYS A 132 -8.35 9.30 1.21
CA LYS A 132 -8.50 9.70 2.62
C LYS A 132 -8.84 8.54 3.54
N TYR A 133 -9.63 7.57 3.09
CA TYR A 133 -9.97 6.38 3.85
C TYR A 133 -8.74 5.56 4.31
N VAL A 134 -7.65 5.57 3.53
CA VAL A 134 -6.39 4.93 3.92
C VAL A 134 -5.74 5.66 5.08
N PHE A 135 -5.68 6.99 5.00
CA PHE A 135 -5.05 7.82 6.04
C PHE A 135 -5.86 7.81 7.33
N ASP A 136 -7.19 7.79 7.23
CA ASP A 136 -8.10 7.59 8.36
C ASP A 136 -7.89 6.21 9.00
N ALA A 137 -7.71 5.14 8.19
CA ALA A 137 -7.38 3.81 8.69
C ALA A 137 -6.03 3.79 9.42
N VAL A 138 -4.98 4.40 8.85
CA VAL A 138 -3.66 4.53 9.51
C VAL A 138 -3.79 5.20 10.87
N SER A 139 -4.50 6.32 10.94
CA SER A 139 -4.71 7.07 12.19
C SER A 139 -5.49 6.25 13.23
N LEU A 140 -6.53 5.54 12.79
CA LEU A 140 -7.34 4.68 13.65
C LEU A 140 -6.53 3.50 14.19
N ILE A 141 -5.79 2.80 13.32
CA ILE A 141 -4.92 1.68 13.70
C ILE A 141 -3.85 2.16 14.69
N ARG A 142 -3.21 3.30 14.40
CA ARG A 142 -2.19 3.88 15.26
C ARG A 142 -2.71 4.15 16.66
N LYS A 143 -3.93 4.69 16.76
CA LYS A 143 -4.61 4.92 18.03
C LYS A 143 -4.95 3.62 18.74
N SER A 144 -5.49 2.64 18.01
CA SER A 144 -5.93 1.35 18.57
C SER A 144 -4.76 0.45 19.01
N LEU A 145 -3.58 0.59 18.38
CA LEU A 145 -2.36 -0.09 18.83
C LEU A 145 -1.87 0.39 20.21
N ASP A 146 -2.23 1.60 20.64
CA ASP A 146 -1.82 2.19 21.93
C ASP A 146 -0.32 2.00 22.23
N GLY A 147 0.50 2.13 21.20
CA GLY A 147 1.95 1.96 21.32
C GLY A 147 2.42 0.52 21.49
N ARG A 148 1.60 -0.49 21.35
CA ARG A 148 1.95 -1.92 21.52
C ARG A 148 3.12 -2.32 20.62
N VAL A 149 3.00 -2.08 19.33
CA VAL A 149 4.02 -2.29 18.31
C VAL A 149 3.98 -1.15 17.29
N PRO A 150 5.04 -0.93 16.48
CA PRO A 150 5.00 0.04 15.39
C PRO A 150 4.05 -0.36 14.26
N LEU A 151 3.54 0.64 13.55
CA LEU A 151 2.71 0.48 12.36
C LEU A 151 3.54 0.72 11.09
N ILE A 152 3.49 -0.25 10.18
CA ILE A 152 4.06 -0.17 8.83
C ILE A 152 2.96 0.29 7.88
N GLY A 153 3.21 1.39 7.16
CA GLY A 153 2.47 1.77 5.96
C GLY A 153 3.08 1.15 4.72
N PHE A 154 2.35 1.10 3.60
CA PHE A 154 2.91 0.54 2.38
C PHE A 154 2.28 1.13 1.11
N SER A 155 2.95 0.88 -0.02
CA SER A 155 2.47 1.14 -1.37
C SER A 155 2.96 0.03 -2.30
N GLY A 156 2.37 -0.10 -3.48
CA GLY A 156 3.03 -0.76 -4.59
C GLY A 156 4.18 0.12 -5.10
N SER A 157 5.29 -0.49 -5.53
CA SER A 157 6.37 0.27 -6.15
C SER A 157 5.92 0.86 -7.50
N PRO A 158 6.53 1.95 -7.97
CA PRO A 158 6.17 2.58 -9.24
C PRO A 158 6.12 1.61 -10.42
N PHE A 159 7.05 0.66 -10.48
CA PHE A 159 7.08 -0.35 -11.54
C PHE A 159 6.01 -1.42 -11.35
N THR A 160 5.76 -1.89 -10.13
CA THR A 160 4.64 -2.80 -9.85
C THR A 160 3.32 -2.20 -10.31
N LEU A 161 3.07 -0.92 -9.97
CA LEU A 161 1.85 -0.22 -10.40
C LEU A 161 1.77 -0.14 -11.93
N ALA A 162 2.88 0.21 -12.61
CA ALA A 162 2.94 0.28 -14.06
C ALA A 162 2.61 -1.08 -14.71
N CYS A 163 3.10 -2.20 -14.14
CA CYS A 163 2.77 -3.54 -14.62
C CYS A 163 1.24 -3.74 -14.65
N TYR A 164 0.56 -3.49 -13.54
CA TYR A 164 -0.89 -3.65 -13.47
C TYR A 164 -1.65 -2.65 -14.36
N MET A 165 -1.17 -1.40 -14.47
CA MET A 165 -1.78 -0.35 -15.30
C MET A 165 -1.73 -0.70 -16.80
N VAL A 166 -0.61 -1.30 -17.24
CA VAL A 166 -0.40 -1.69 -18.65
C VAL A 166 -1.09 -3.01 -18.95
N GLU A 167 -0.93 -4.03 -18.10
CA GLU A 167 -1.58 -5.33 -18.31
C GLU A 167 -3.10 -5.27 -18.10
N GLY A 168 -3.58 -4.38 -17.24
CA GLY A 168 -4.99 -4.25 -16.87
C GLY A 168 -5.42 -5.17 -15.73
N GLY A 169 -4.47 -5.91 -15.13
CA GLY A 169 -4.68 -6.87 -14.05
C GLY A 169 -3.43 -7.68 -13.75
N GLY A 170 -3.61 -8.83 -13.09
CA GLY A 170 -2.54 -9.79 -12.92
C GLY A 170 -2.10 -10.40 -14.26
N SER A 171 -0.82 -10.74 -14.39
CA SER A 171 -0.25 -11.38 -15.57
C SER A 171 0.77 -12.42 -15.13
N ASP A 172 0.91 -13.48 -15.93
CA ASP A 172 1.89 -14.53 -15.67
C ASP A 172 3.28 -14.15 -16.20
N ASP A 173 3.35 -13.36 -17.27
CA ASP A 173 4.58 -13.03 -17.98
C ASP A 173 4.85 -11.52 -18.13
N PHE A 174 3.90 -10.64 -17.79
CA PHE A 174 4.00 -9.18 -17.94
C PHE A 174 4.48 -8.75 -19.36
N ARG A 175 3.99 -9.43 -20.40
CA ARG A 175 4.47 -9.25 -21.78
C ARG A 175 4.25 -7.84 -22.31
N LEU A 176 3.11 -7.20 -22.01
CA LEU A 176 2.81 -5.88 -22.56
C LEU A 176 3.73 -4.81 -21.99
N VAL A 177 3.93 -4.79 -20.68
CA VAL A 177 4.83 -3.81 -20.04
C VAL A 177 6.28 -4.06 -20.45
N LYS A 178 6.71 -5.32 -20.58
CA LYS A 178 8.04 -5.66 -21.11
C LYS A 178 8.22 -5.22 -22.56
N SER A 179 7.21 -5.42 -23.40
CA SER A 179 7.23 -4.91 -24.77
C SER A 179 7.29 -3.39 -24.82
N MET A 180 6.55 -2.69 -23.95
CA MET A 180 6.59 -1.23 -23.87
C MET A 180 7.97 -0.72 -23.45
N LEU A 181 8.67 -1.43 -22.55
CA LEU A 181 10.03 -1.08 -22.11
C LEU A 181 11.01 -0.96 -23.28
N TYR A 182 10.88 -1.81 -24.29
CA TYR A 182 11.77 -1.82 -25.45
C TYR A 182 11.23 -0.99 -26.63
N ALA A 183 9.93 -1.07 -26.89
CA ALA A 183 9.33 -0.42 -28.06
C ALA A 183 9.00 1.07 -27.84
N ARG A 184 8.58 1.44 -26.64
CA ARG A 184 8.18 2.81 -26.26
C ARG A 184 8.64 3.15 -24.84
N PRO A 185 9.96 3.17 -24.57
CA PRO A 185 10.52 3.51 -23.26
C PRO A 185 10.10 4.90 -22.78
N ASP A 186 9.88 5.84 -23.69
CA ASP A 186 9.38 7.18 -23.42
C ASP A 186 8.04 7.15 -22.69
N LEU A 187 7.09 6.31 -23.13
CA LEU A 187 5.79 6.17 -22.48
C LEU A 187 5.91 5.51 -21.10
N LEU A 188 6.70 4.44 -21.01
CA LEU A 188 6.91 3.76 -19.73
C LEU A 188 7.58 4.68 -18.71
N HIS A 189 8.60 5.45 -19.09
CA HIS A 189 9.24 6.42 -18.19
C HIS A 189 8.24 7.46 -17.70
N ARG A 190 7.32 7.94 -18.56
CA ARG A 190 6.28 8.87 -18.14
C ARG A 190 5.31 8.27 -17.12
N ILE A 191 4.90 7.01 -17.31
CA ILE A 191 4.06 6.26 -16.34
C ILE A 191 4.81 6.12 -15.00
N LEU A 192 6.09 5.71 -15.05
CA LEU A 192 6.90 5.53 -13.86
C LEU A 192 7.12 6.84 -13.08
N ASP A 193 7.32 7.95 -13.78
CA ASP A 193 7.47 9.28 -13.16
C ASP A 193 6.20 9.70 -12.42
N LEU A 194 5.02 9.57 -13.05
CA LEU A 194 3.74 9.86 -12.40
C LEU A 194 3.46 8.93 -11.21
N ASN A 195 3.79 7.64 -11.34
CA ASN A 195 3.67 6.70 -10.24
C ASN A 195 4.62 7.05 -9.10
N ALA A 196 5.88 7.39 -9.37
CA ALA A 196 6.85 7.76 -8.34
C ALA A 196 6.40 9.01 -7.56
N GLN A 197 5.89 10.02 -8.24
CA GLN A 197 5.34 11.21 -7.60
C GLN A 197 4.12 10.87 -6.73
N SER A 198 3.18 10.08 -7.27
CA SER A 198 1.97 9.66 -6.54
C SER A 198 2.29 8.78 -5.34
N VAL A 199 3.20 7.80 -5.48
CA VAL A 199 3.69 6.94 -4.38
C VAL A 199 4.35 7.78 -3.30
N THR A 200 5.20 8.74 -3.67
CA THR A 200 5.85 9.65 -2.71
C THR A 200 4.83 10.44 -1.91
N ALA A 201 3.86 11.05 -2.57
CA ALA A 201 2.81 11.80 -1.90
C ALA A 201 1.95 10.92 -0.99
N TYR A 202 1.59 9.73 -1.46
CA TYR A 202 0.79 8.74 -0.72
C TYR A 202 1.51 8.21 0.54
N LEU A 203 2.80 7.86 0.45
CA LEU A 203 3.58 7.39 1.59
C LEU A 203 3.81 8.53 2.61
N ASN A 204 4.07 9.75 2.15
CA ASN A 204 4.17 10.91 3.04
C ASN A 204 2.87 11.18 3.80
N ALA A 205 1.72 11.01 3.15
CA ALA A 205 0.42 11.14 3.82
C ALA A 205 0.19 10.03 4.86
N GLN A 206 0.63 8.79 4.60
CA GLN A 206 0.57 7.71 5.60
C GLN A 206 1.49 8.01 6.80
N ILE A 207 2.69 8.55 6.57
CA ILE A 207 3.60 8.97 7.65
C ILE A 207 2.95 10.09 8.47
N ALA A 208 2.39 11.09 7.83
CA ALA A 208 1.67 12.18 8.50
C ALA A 208 0.47 11.67 9.32
N ALA A 209 -0.21 10.61 8.85
CA ALA A 209 -1.31 9.95 9.54
C ALA A 209 -0.87 9.05 10.71
N GLY A 210 0.44 8.75 10.84
CA GLY A 210 1.00 8.03 11.99
C GLY A 210 1.73 6.72 11.69
N ALA A 211 1.96 6.36 10.42
CA ALA A 211 2.84 5.22 10.08
C ALA A 211 4.27 5.51 10.55
N GLN A 212 4.92 4.52 11.18
CA GLN A 212 6.24 4.68 11.79
C GLN A 212 7.36 4.06 10.95
N ALA A 213 6.99 3.23 9.99
CA ALA A 213 7.82 2.72 8.93
C ALA A 213 6.96 2.63 7.66
N VAL A 214 7.60 2.64 6.50
CA VAL A 214 6.92 2.45 5.22
C VAL A 214 7.72 1.45 4.37
N ILE A 215 6.99 0.71 3.53
CA ILE A 215 7.59 -0.22 2.58
C ILE A 215 6.93 -0.04 1.21
N ASP A 216 7.71 -0.08 0.15
CA ASP A 216 7.16 -0.26 -1.19
C ASP A 216 7.22 -1.74 -1.59
N SER A 217 6.13 -2.25 -2.11
CA SER A 217 6.02 -3.63 -2.57
C SER A 217 6.52 -3.72 -4.00
N GLY A 218 7.74 -4.23 -4.16
CA GLY A 218 8.33 -4.51 -5.46
C GLY A 218 7.56 -5.60 -6.25
N PRO A 219 7.80 -5.72 -7.55
CA PRO A 219 7.20 -6.77 -8.38
C PRO A 219 7.75 -8.15 -7.98
N ASP A 220 7.01 -9.20 -8.36
CA ASP A 220 7.53 -10.55 -8.32
C ASP A 220 8.60 -10.72 -9.42
N PHE A 221 9.86 -10.58 -9.03
CA PHE A 221 10.98 -10.64 -9.96
C PHE A 221 11.08 -11.97 -10.71
N ALA A 222 10.56 -13.06 -10.16
CA ALA A 222 10.53 -14.35 -10.86
C ALA A 222 9.64 -14.30 -12.12
N LYS A 223 8.63 -13.45 -12.13
CA LYS A 223 7.74 -13.25 -13.29
C LYS A 223 8.28 -12.24 -14.31
N LEU A 224 9.35 -11.52 -13.97
CA LEU A 224 9.96 -10.54 -14.86
C LEU A 224 11.12 -11.09 -15.69
N GLN A 225 11.59 -12.29 -15.39
CA GLN A 225 12.59 -13.02 -16.18
C GLN A 225 11.95 -13.73 -17.40
#